data_f7d48ba8f2f3f4c9c3ef039fe4dc35b3
#
_entry.id   f7d48ba8f2f3f4c9c3ef039fe4dc35b3
#
_cell.length_a   1.000
_cell.length_b   1.000
_cell.length_c   1.000
_cell.angle_alpha   90.00
_cell.angle_beta   90.00
_cell.angle_gamma   90.00
#
_symmetry.space_group_name_H-M   'P 1'
#
loop_
_entity.id
_entity.type
_entity.pdbx_description
1 polymer ?
#
loop_
_entity_poly.entity_id
_entity_poly.type
_entity_poly.pdbx_seq_one_letter_code
_entity_poly.pdbx_strand_id
1 'polypeptide(L)'
;EDDQAFKLDIELCKKMGFNFVRKHQKLEDPRDLFWADRLGILVWDEMPSGRIFSSELIESTSKQWIELVMRDAGHPCVVGWVPFNESWGIWHVGQRPQQRAFADSIYHLTKALDPSRPVIGNDGWEYSLGDLWTLHVYYDDKKTLSEKLKDIYSNPQTSVTEAGKPRPAALPGSNPSQLPILLTECGGIGFLSPGNTIDAFAYGPIPKTEHELEIAILEVISQIERSNLLRGFVWTQLTDVQQEINGLLYFDRKPKRALEEIKKIMTRPNIEAL
;
A
#
# COMPACT_ATOMS: atom_id res chain seq x y z
N GLU A 1 -7.24 -18.89 -11.43
CA GLU A 1 -8.15 -18.47 -10.33
C GLU A 1 -9.58 -18.55 -10.84
N ASP A 2 -10.49 -19.03 -10.01
CA ASP A 2 -11.92 -19.08 -10.30
C ASP A 2 -12.65 -17.96 -9.52
N ASP A 3 -13.94 -17.81 -9.80
CA ASP A 3 -14.78 -16.79 -9.18
C ASP A 3 -14.84 -16.90 -7.64
N GLN A 4 -14.76 -18.13 -7.11
CA GLN A 4 -14.76 -18.38 -5.67
C GLN A 4 -13.45 -17.93 -5.00
N ALA A 5 -12.32 -17.97 -5.71
CA ALA A 5 -11.04 -17.49 -5.18
C ALA A 5 -11.05 -15.97 -4.97
N PHE A 6 -11.59 -15.20 -5.92
CA PHE A 6 -11.76 -13.74 -5.77
C PHE A 6 -12.67 -13.40 -4.59
N LYS A 7 -13.81 -14.09 -4.50
CA LYS A 7 -14.74 -13.90 -3.38
C LYS A 7 -14.09 -14.21 -2.04
N LEU A 8 -13.34 -15.30 -1.96
CA LEU A 8 -12.67 -15.74 -0.73
C LEU A 8 -11.69 -14.68 -0.20
N ASP A 9 -10.84 -14.10 -1.06
CA ASP A 9 -9.87 -13.09 -0.65
C ASP A 9 -10.56 -11.86 -0.06
N ILE A 10 -11.66 -11.39 -0.68
CA ILE A 10 -12.48 -10.28 -0.15
C ILE A 10 -13.15 -10.64 1.18
N GLU A 11 -13.71 -11.85 1.30
CA GLU A 11 -14.33 -12.32 2.55
C GLU A 11 -13.31 -12.42 3.69
N LEU A 12 -12.10 -12.89 3.41
CA LEU A 12 -11.03 -12.98 4.41
C LEU A 12 -10.58 -11.60 4.88
N CYS A 13 -10.41 -10.62 3.97
CA CYS A 13 -10.15 -9.25 4.36
C CYS A 13 -11.22 -8.71 5.34
N LYS A 14 -12.50 -8.90 5.02
CA LYS A 14 -13.60 -8.47 5.90
C LYS A 14 -13.61 -9.19 7.24
N LYS A 15 -13.37 -10.49 7.26
CA LYS A 15 -13.31 -11.28 8.50
C LYS A 15 -12.17 -10.83 9.42
N MET A 16 -11.07 -10.37 8.86
CA MET A 16 -9.95 -9.77 9.60
C MET A 16 -10.18 -8.30 10.00
N GLY A 17 -11.34 -7.70 9.65
CA GLY A 17 -11.71 -6.35 10.05
C GLY A 17 -11.27 -5.24 9.09
N PHE A 18 -10.68 -5.58 7.95
CA PHE A 18 -10.35 -4.57 6.94
C PHE A 18 -11.60 -4.09 6.20
N ASN A 19 -11.60 -2.81 5.88
CA ASN A 19 -12.64 -2.16 5.08
C ASN A 19 -12.16 -1.73 3.69
N PHE A 20 -10.87 -1.95 3.41
CA PHE A 20 -10.18 -1.46 2.23
C PHE A 20 -9.07 -2.43 1.81
N VAL A 21 -8.84 -2.54 0.50
CA VAL A 21 -7.70 -3.24 -0.08
C VAL A 21 -7.01 -2.37 -1.14
N ARG A 22 -5.69 -2.46 -1.21
CA ARG A 22 -4.87 -1.90 -2.28
C ARG A 22 -4.41 -3.04 -3.18
N LYS A 23 -4.64 -2.92 -4.48
CA LYS A 23 -4.23 -3.91 -5.48
C LYS A 23 -2.84 -3.59 -5.98
N HIS A 24 -1.84 -4.04 -5.22
CA HIS A 24 -0.44 -3.70 -5.47
C HIS A 24 0.04 -4.12 -6.87
N GLN A 25 0.33 -3.12 -7.72
CA GLN A 25 0.87 -3.28 -9.07
C GLN A 25 0.14 -4.34 -9.94
N LYS A 26 -1.19 -4.42 -9.81
CA LYS A 26 -2.00 -5.42 -10.49
C LYS A 26 -3.28 -4.79 -11.06
N LEU A 27 -3.47 -4.95 -12.37
CA LEU A 27 -4.79 -4.76 -13.00
C LEU A 27 -5.64 -5.99 -12.69
N GLU A 28 -6.57 -5.82 -11.77
CA GLU A 28 -7.34 -6.94 -11.26
C GLU A 28 -8.38 -7.43 -12.27
N ASP A 29 -8.79 -8.69 -12.13
CA ASP A 29 -9.91 -9.25 -12.88
C ASP A 29 -11.20 -8.54 -12.47
N PRO A 30 -12.10 -8.16 -13.40
CA PRO A 30 -13.37 -7.48 -13.06
C PRO A 30 -14.24 -8.24 -12.06
N ARG A 31 -14.09 -9.57 -11.95
CA ARG A 31 -14.81 -10.38 -10.96
C ARG A 31 -14.39 -10.06 -9.52
N ASP A 32 -13.14 -9.67 -9.30
CA ASP A 32 -12.69 -9.23 -7.97
C ASP A 32 -13.42 -7.94 -7.56
N LEU A 33 -13.49 -6.94 -8.47
CA LEU A 33 -14.23 -5.70 -8.24
C LEU A 33 -15.74 -5.96 -8.04
N PHE A 34 -16.32 -6.90 -8.80
CA PHE A 34 -17.70 -7.33 -8.58
C PHE A 34 -17.92 -7.83 -7.14
N TRP A 35 -17.02 -8.68 -6.61
CA TRP A 35 -17.14 -9.15 -5.24
C TRP A 35 -16.85 -8.06 -4.21
N ALA A 36 -15.92 -7.16 -4.48
CA ALA A 36 -15.66 -5.99 -3.63
C ALA A 36 -16.90 -5.09 -3.54
N ASP A 37 -17.57 -4.80 -4.65
CA ASP A 37 -18.84 -4.08 -4.68
C ASP A 37 -19.93 -4.80 -3.86
N ARG A 38 -20.11 -6.11 -4.09
CA ARG A 38 -21.14 -6.92 -3.45
C ARG A 38 -20.94 -7.07 -1.95
N LEU A 39 -19.70 -7.18 -1.51
CA LEU A 39 -19.34 -7.45 -0.11
C LEU A 39 -18.99 -6.16 0.64
N GLY A 40 -18.83 -5.03 -0.03
CA GLY A 40 -18.56 -3.73 0.57
C GLY A 40 -17.14 -3.61 1.10
N ILE A 41 -16.14 -3.88 0.26
CA ILE A 41 -14.72 -3.56 0.46
C ILE A 41 -14.36 -2.43 -0.49
N LEU A 42 -13.68 -1.41 0.01
CA LEU A 42 -13.14 -0.33 -0.82
C LEU A 42 -11.84 -0.77 -1.47
N VAL A 43 -11.56 -0.27 -2.68
CA VAL A 43 -10.41 -0.68 -3.49
C VAL A 43 -9.67 0.54 -4.04
N TRP A 44 -8.35 0.49 -4.04
CA TRP A 44 -7.53 1.30 -4.95
C TRP A 44 -7.02 0.42 -6.07
N ASP A 45 -7.27 0.88 -7.31
CA ASP A 45 -6.70 0.27 -8.50
C ASP A 45 -5.34 0.86 -8.80
N GLU A 46 -4.38 -0.02 -9.10
CA GLU A 46 -2.99 0.34 -9.26
C GLU A 46 -2.40 -0.23 -10.54
N MET A 47 -1.67 0.63 -11.25
CA MET A 47 -0.99 0.26 -12.49
C MET A 47 0.24 -0.59 -12.22
N PRO A 48 0.42 -1.73 -12.88
CA PRO A 48 1.71 -2.43 -12.90
C PRO A 48 2.80 -1.52 -13.45
N SER A 49 3.89 -1.39 -12.73
CA SER A 49 4.99 -0.50 -13.10
C SER A 49 5.94 -1.14 -14.13
N GLY A 50 6.37 -0.36 -15.10
CA GLY A 50 7.50 -0.75 -15.94
C GLY A 50 8.84 -0.62 -15.21
N ARG A 51 9.91 -1.16 -15.78
CA ARG A 51 11.25 -1.13 -15.17
C ARG A 51 12.16 -0.07 -15.76
N ILE A 52 11.99 0.29 -17.04
CA ILE A 52 12.89 1.16 -17.78
C ILE A 52 12.09 2.32 -18.34
N PHE A 53 12.50 3.55 -18.02
CA PHE A 53 11.89 4.75 -18.59
C PHE A 53 12.28 4.91 -20.06
N SER A 54 11.30 4.88 -20.93
CA SER A 54 11.46 5.01 -22.40
C SER A 54 10.19 5.58 -23.02
N SER A 55 10.24 5.90 -24.32
CA SER A 55 9.05 6.30 -25.10
C SER A 55 7.98 5.20 -25.14
N GLU A 56 8.41 3.94 -25.25
CA GLU A 56 7.55 2.77 -25.26
C GLU A 56 6.82 2.59 -23.90
N LEU A 57 7.54 2.85 -22.79
CA LEU A 57 6.91 2.85 -21.46
C LEU A 57 5.84 3.93 -21.36
N ILE A 58 6.14 5.15 -21.77
CA ILE A 58 5.21 6.29 -21.74
C ILE A 58 3.94 5.93 -22.54
N GLU A 59 4.09 5.47 -23.77
CA GLU A 59 2.98 5.08 -24.64
C GLU A 59 2.15 3.95 -24.02
N SER A 60 2.80 2.85 -23.65
CA SER A 60 2.14 1.66 -23.11
C SER A 60 1.40 1.95 -21.81
N THR A 61 2.08 2.63 -20.86
CA THR A 61 1.45 2.98 -19.57
C THR A 61 0.27 3.92 -19.77
N SER A 62 0.40 4.96 -20.59
CA SER A 62 -0.68 5.90 -20.83
C SER A 62 -1.91 5.24 -21.44
N LYS A 63 -1.71 4.35 -22.44
CA LYS A 63 -2.79 3.61 -23.08
C LYS A 63 -3.50 2.68 -22.12
N GLN A 64 -2.75 1.82 -21.45
CA GLN A 64 -3.32 0.85 -20.51
C GLN A 64 -4.00 1.53 -19.32
N TRP A 65 -3.45 2.66 -18.84
CA TRP A 65 -4.04 3.43 -17.76
C TRP A 65 -5.40 4.02 -18.14
N ILE A 66 -5.52 4.57 -19.35
CA ILE A 66 -6.81 5.07 -19.87
C ILE A 66 -7.84 3.93 -19.92
N GLU A 67 -7.44 2.78 -20.47
CA GLU A 67 -8.29 1.59 -20.57
C GLU A 67 -8.75 1.10 -19.18
N LEU A 68 -7.84 1.07 -18.20
CA LEU A 68 -8.15 0.69 -16.82
C LEU A 68 -9.18 1.64 -16.20
N VAL A 69 -8.89 2.95 -16.18
CA VAL A 69 -9.78 3.93 -15.56
C VAL A 69 -11.16 3.90 -16.21
N MET A 70 -11.23 3.81 -17.53
CA MET A 70 -12.51 3.71 -18.25
C MET A 70 -13.26 2.42 -17.96
N ARG A 71 -12.56 1.30 -17.75
CA ARG A 71 -13.16 0.00 -17.41
C ARG A 71 -13.76 0.04 -16.00
N ASP A 72 -13.01 0.56 -15.03
CA ASP A 72 -13.28 0.34 -13.60
C ASP A 72 -13.96 1.53 -12.90
N ALA A 73 -14.05 2.69 -13.55
CA ALA A 73 -14.72 3.87 -12.99
C ALA A 73 -16.22 3.66 -12.65
N GLY A 74 -16.85 2.64 -13.24
CA GLY A 74 -18.24 2.26 -12.94
C GLY A 74 -18.40 1.47 -11.63
N HIS A 75 -17.32 0.97 -11.02
CA HIS A 75 -17.37 0.21 -9.79
C HIS A 75 -17.40 1.12 -8.56
N PRO A 76 -18.45 1.08 -7.71
CA PRO A 76 -18.53 1.91 -6.50
C PRO A 76 -17.47 1.54 -5.43
N CYS A 77 -16.92 0.33 -5.46
CA CYS A 77 -15.83 -0.06 -4.57
C CYS A 77 -14.51 0.65 -4.88
N VAL A 78 -14.27 1.04 -6.15
CA VAL A 78 -13.06 1.76 -6.52
C VAL A 78 -13.13 3.18 -5.98
N VAL A 79 -12.23 3.52 -5.06
CA VAL A 79 -12.22 4.82 -4.36
C VAL A 79 -10.94 5.62 -4.56
N GLY A 80 -10.03 5.14 -5.40
CA GLY A 80 -8.78 5.85 -5.71
C GLY A 80 -7.97 5.16 -6.81
N TRP A 81 -7.09 5.95 -7.43
CA TRP A 81 -6.28 5.58 -8.57
C TRP A 81 -4.79 5.74 -8.26
N VAL A 82 -3.99 4.71 -8.51
CA VAL A 82 -2.54 4.69 -8.22
C VAL A 82 -1.76 4.37 -9.50
N PRO A 83 -1.32 5.38 -10.27
CA PRO A 83 -0.60 5.15 -11.51
C PRO A 83 0.86 4.70 -11.33
N PHE A 84 1.51 5.05 -10.22
CA PHE A 84 2.89 4.66 -9.92
C PHE A 84 3.04 4.21 -8.47
N ASN A 85 3.86 3.19 -8.28
CA ASN A 85 4.30 2.70 -6.98
C ASN A 85 5.82 2.86 -6.87
N GLU A 86 6.30 3.45 -5.77
CA GLU A 86 7.72 3.47 -5.37
C GLU A 86 8.69 3.95 -6.47
N SER A 87 8.21 4.84 -7.33
CA SER A 87 8.96 5.35 -8.48
C SER A 87 9.43 4.29 -9.49
N TRP A 88 8.85 3.08 -9.46
CA TRP A 88 9.12 2.07 -10.48
C TRP A 88 8.80 2.60 -11.88
N GLY A 89 9.72 2.41 -12.83
CA GLY A 89 9.62 2.95 -14.19
C GLY A 89 9.99 4.43 -14.33
N ILE A 90 9.99 5.18 -13.24
CA ILE A 90 10.35 6.59 -13.14
C ILE A 90 11.46 6.84 -12.09
N TRP A 91 12.43 5.94 -11.99
CA TRP A 91 13.46 5.86 -10.95
C TRP A 91 14.21 7.16 -10.63
N HIS A 92 14.20 8.11 -11.55
CA HIS A 92 14.88 9.39 -11.43
C HIS A 92 13.91 10.57 -11.44
N VAL A 93 12.69 10.35 -10.95
CA VAL A 93 11.62 11.38 -10.92
C VAL A 93 12.06 12.66 -10.20
N GLY A 94 12.90 12.54 -9.18
CA GLY A 94 13.48 13.70 -8.47
C GLY A 94 14.61 14.42 -9.20
N GLN A 95 15.25 13.80 -10.21
CA GLN A 95 16.43 14.34 -10.89
C GLN A 95 16.20 14.62 -12.37
N ARG A 96 15.26 13.93 -13.01
CA ARG A 96 14.99 14.05 -14.45
C ARG A 96 13.62 14.69 -14.70
N PRO A 97 13.59 15.93 -15.20
CA PRO A 97 12.33 16.65 -15.46
C PRO A 97 11.34 15.89 -16.33
N GLN A 98 11.84 15.08 -17.28
CA GLN A 98 10.98 14.28 -18.17
C GLN A 98 10.19 13.21 -17.41
N GLN A 99 10.81 12.54 -16.42
CA GLN A 99 10.14 11.52 -15.60
C GLN A 99 9.11 12.18 -14.69
N ARG A 100 9.42 13.33 -14.09
CA ARG A 100 8.47 14.09 -13.29
C ARG A 100 7.29 14.59 -14.14
N ALA A 101 7.57 15.14 -15.31
CA ALA A 101 6.53 15.60 -16.24
C ALA A 101 5.61 14.44 -16.66
N PHE A 102 6.15 13.24 -16.85
CA PHE A 102 5.34 12.06 -17.15
C PHE A 102 4.45 11.68 -15.96
N ALA A 103 4.99 11.58 -14.76
CA ALA A 103 4.21 11.28 -13.55
C ALA A 103 3.07 12.29 -13.35
N ASP A 104 3.40 13.58 -13.41
CA ASP A 104 2.43 14.67 -13.25
C ASP A 104 1.38 14.67 -14.38
N SER A 105 1.76 14.30 -15.62
CA SER A 105 0.82 14.20 -16.74
C SER A 105 -0.21 13.09 -16.56
N ILE A 106 0.20 11.93 -16.02
CA ILE A 106 -0.73 10.82 -15.71
C ILE A 106 -1.71 11.20 -14.59
N TYR A 107 -1.27 11.97 -13.59
CA TYR A 107 -2.19 12.55 -12.60
C TYR A 107 -3.27 13.39 -13.27
N HIS A 108 -2.87 14.38 -14.13
CA HIS A 108 -3.83 15.24 -14.81
C HIS A 108 -4.74 14.47 -15.78
N LEU A 109 -4.19 13.49 -16.48
CA LEU A 109 -4.96 12.61 -17.36
C LEU A 109 -6.03 11.85 -16.57
N THR A 110 -5.67 11.32 -15.40
CA THR A 110 -6.62 10.61 -14.52
C THR A 110 -7.73 11.54 -14.05
N LYS A 111 -7.39 12.76 -13.61
CA LYS A 111 -8.38 13.76 -13.20
C LYS A 111 -9.30 14.21 -14.35
N ALA A 112 -8.81 14.15 -15.60
CA ALA A 112 -9.64 14.42 -16.78
C ALA A 112 -10.62 13.28 -17.10
N LEU A 113 -10.22 12.03 -16.82
CA LEU A 113 -11.05 10.84 -17.02
C LEU A 113 -12.06 10.64 -15.88
N ASP A 114 -11.59 10.82 -14.65
CA ASP A 114 -12.40 10.70 -13.42
C ASP A 114 -12.04 11.81 -12.42
N PRO A 115 -12.79 12.93 -12.42
CA PRO A 115 -12.56 14.00 -11.45
C PRO A 115 -13.07 13.69 -10.05
N SER A 116 -13.84 12.63 -9.87
CA SER A 116 -14.57 12.33 -8.63
C SER A 116 -13.71 11.64 -7.57
N ARG A 117 -12.70 10.86 -7.98
CA ARG A 117 -11.86 10.07 -7.08
C ARG A 117 -10.49 10.70 -6.86
N PRO A 118 -9.88 10.48 -5.69
CA PRO A 118 -8.48 10.86 -5.45
C PRO A 118 -7.52 10.06 -6.32
N VAL A 119 -6.43 10.72 -6.70
CA VAL A 119 -5.32 10.15 -7.45
C VAL A 119 -4.06 10.23 -6.60
N ILE A 120 -3.40 9.10 -6.41
CA ILE A 120 -2.11 8.99 -5.73
C ILE A 120 -1.03 8.97 -6.82
N GLY A 121 -0.40 10.10 -7.07
CA GLY A 121 0.50 10.26 -8.23
C GLY A 121 1.69 9.31 -8.24
N ASN A 122 2.29 9.06 -7.07
CA ASN A 122 3.33 8.06 -6.84
C ASN A 122 3.20 7.58 -5.40
N ASP A 123 2.88 6.32 -5.18
CA ASP A 123 2.65 5.78 -3.85
C ASP A 123 3.96 5.48 -3.12
N GLY A 124 4.00 5.80 -1.83
CA GLY A 124 5.07 5.42 -0.91
C GLY A 124 6.14 6.46 -0.63
N TRP A 125 6.64 7.16 -1.65
CA TRP A 125 7.67 8.20 -1.53
C TRP A 125 7.77 9.10 -2.77
N GLU A 126 8.72 10.06 -2.74
CA GLU A 126 8.98 11.00 -3.85
C GLU A 126 7.68 11.65 -4.37
N TYR A 127 6.79 12.06 -3.43
CA TYR A 127 5.57 12.78 -3.78
C TYR A 127 5.90 13.99 -4.67
N SER A 128 5.28 14.06 -5.82
CA SER A 128 5.34 15.19 -6.75
C SER A 128 4.02 15.94 -6.81
N LEU A 129 2.96 15.21 -7.16
CA LEU A 129 1.60 15.69 -7.32
C LEU A 129 0.63 14.54 -6.98
N GLY A 130 -0.48 14.86 -6.29
CA GLY A 130 -1.48 13.87 -5.88
C GLY A 130 -2.49 14.49 -4.93
N ASP A 131 -3.61 13.80 -4.70
CA ASP A 131 -4.68 14.24 -3.79
C ASP A 131 -4.47 13.74 -2.35
N LEU A 132 -3.58 12.75 -2.15
CA LEU A 132 -3.22 12.19 -0.86
C LEU A 132 -1.70 12.12 -0.71
N TRP A 133 -1.20 12.22 0.52
CA TRP A 133 0.20 11.97 0.82
C TRP A 133 0.36 10.57 1.39
N THR A 134 1.00 9.70 0.66
CA THR A 134 1.14 8.28 0.99
C THR A 134 2.57 7.93 1.31
N LEU A 135 2.75 7.04 2.30
CA LEU A 135 4.06 6.64 2.81
C LEU A 135 4.15 5.12 2.95
N HIS A 136 5.31 4.55 2.58
CA HIS A 136 5.70 3.18 2.88
C HIS A 136 6.71 3.18 4.00
N VAL A 137 6.30 2.76 5.19
CA VAL A 137 7.18 2.72 6.37
C VAL A 137 7.05 1.37 7.03
N TYR A 138 8.10 0.58 6.89
CA TYR A 138 8.24 -0.70 7.56
C TYR A 138 8.97 -0.58 8.90
N TYR A 139 9.14 -1.72 9.55
CA TYR A 139 9.87 -1.80 10.82
C TYR A 139 11.28 -1.23 10.69
N ASP A 140 11.68 -0.48 11.71
CA ASP A 140 12.99 0.10 11.83
C ASP A 140 13.43 -0.07 13.30
N ASP A 141 14.58 -0.70 13.53
CA ASP A 141 15.16 -0.93 14.86
C ASP A 141 15.77 0.33 15.49
N LYS A 142 15.95 1.41 14.69
CA LYS A 142 16.57 2.67 15.15
C LYS A 142 15.56 3.72 15.58
N LYS A 143 14.36 3.73 14.99
CA LYS A 143 13.32 4.70 15.27
C LYS A 143 11.93 4.05 15.32
N THR A 144 11.11 4.50 16.24
CA THR A 144 9.69 4.13 16.24
C THR A 144 8.99 4.72 15.01
N LEU A 145 7.92 4.09 14.58
CA LEU A 145 7.08 4.61 13.49
C LEU A 145 6.61 6.06 13.78
N SER A 146 6.25 6.34 15.03
CA SER A 146 5.80 7.68 15.44
C SER A 146 6.90 8.74 15.29
N GLU A 147 8.14 8.43 15.65
CA GLU A 147 9.28 9.34 15.48
C GLU A 147 9.56 9.58 14.00
N LYS A 148 9.57 8.52 13.20
CA LYS A 148 9.80 8.61 11.75
C LYS A 148 8.73 9.44 11.04
N LEU A 149 7.46 9.25 11.38
CA LEU A 149 6.36 10.05 10.85
C LEU A 149 6.45 11.54 11.25
N LYS A 150 6.86 11.85 12.48
CA LYS A 150 7.09 13.23 12.92
C LYS A 150 8.23 13.90 12.14
N ASP A 151 9.33 13.18 11.93
CA ASP A 151 10.47 13.67 11.15
C ASP A 151 10.05 13.98 9.71
N ILE A 152 9.34 13.06 9.06
CA ILE A 152 8.84 13.21 7.68
C ILE A 152 7.87 14.39 7.60
N TYR A 153 6.94 14.52 8.54
CA TYR A 153 5.96 15.62 8.55
C TYR A 153 6.63 16.97 8.74
N SER A 154 7.66 17.04 9.61
CA SER A 154 8.42 18.26 9.87
C SER A 154 9.31 18.65 8.70
N ASN A 155 9.83 17.69 7.97
CA ASN A 155 10.64 17.88 6.78
C ASN A 155 10.30 16.83 5.70
N PRO A 156 9.43 17.13 4.75
CA PRO A 156 9.02 16.20 3.68
C PRO A 156 10.17 15.69 2.78
N GLN A 157 11.33 16.33 2.80
CA GLN A 157 12.54 15.82 2.12
C GLN A 157 13.29 14.77 2.94
N THR A 158 12.84 14.42 4.14
CA THR A 158 13.37 13.30 4.92
C THR A 158 13.19 11.99 4.16
N SER A 159 14.24 11.15 4.19
CA SER A 159 14.17 9.85 3.54
C SER A 159 13.18 8.91 4.25
N VAL A 160 12.35 8.27 3.47
CA VAL A 160 11.45 7.20 3.93
C VAL A 160 12.18 5.86 3.99
N THR A 161 13.12 5.62 3.06
CA THR A 161 13.88 4.38 2.96
C THR A 161 15.27 4.55 3.58
N GLU A 162 15.76 3.50 4.23
CA GLU A 162 17.12 3.45 4.78
C GLU A 162 18.06 2.57 3.95
N ALA A 163 17.52 1.51 3.35
CA ALA A 163 18.29 0.57 2.52
C ALA A 163 18.48 1.10 1.09
N GLY A 164 19.71 1.04 0.59
CA GLY A 164 20.03 1.42 -0.77
C GLY A 164 20.14 2.93 -0.99
N LYS A 165 19.46 3.48 -2.00
CA LYS A 165 19.43 4.92 -2.26
C LYS A 165 18.32 5.57 -1.44
N PRO A 166 18.61 6.59 -0.63
CA PRO A 166 17.60 7.32 0.12
C PRO A 166 16.52 7.90 -0.81
N ARG A 167 15.25 7.69 -0.45
CA ARG A 167 14.08 8.21 -1.15
C ARG A 167 13.37 9.21 -0.27
N PRO A 168 13.28 10.49 -0.62
CA PRO A 168 12.56 11.48 0.18
C PRO A 168 11.05 11.21 0.14
N ALA A 169 10.34 11.55 1.21
CA ALA A 169 8.88 11.43 1.24
C ALA A 169 8.21 12.34 0.21
N ALA A 170 8.78 13.52 -0.04
CA ALA A 170 8.33 14.42 -1.10
C ALA A 170 9.52 15.02 -1.87
N LEU A 171 9.31 15.30 -3.14
CA LEU A 171 10.31 15.93 -4.01
C LEU A 171 10.50 17.41 -3.68
N PRO A 172 11.68 17.98 -3.95
CA PRO A 172 11.89 19.43 -3.82
C PRO A 172 10.86 20.22 -4.63
N GLY A 173 10.32 21.28 -4.00
CA GLY A 173 9.28 22.12 -4.58
C GLY A 173 7.86 21.56 -4.47
N SER A 174 7.68 20.36 -3.91
CA SER A 174 6.37 19.81 -3.56
C SER A 174 6.11 19.96 -2.06
N ASN A 175 4.87 20.27 -1.67
CA ASN A 175 4.47 20.40 -0.27
C ASN A 175 3.15 19.68 -0.01
N PRO A 176 3.18 18.40 0.40
CA PRO A 176 1.97 17.63 0.70
C PRO A 176 1.43 17.80 2.12
N SER A 177 2.01 18.66 2.99
CA SER A 177 1.69 18.73 4.43
C SER A 177 0.23 19.07 4.74
N GLN A 178 -0.51 19.63 3.78
CA GLN A 178 -1.94 19.92 3.93
C GLN A 178 -2.86 18.78 3.50
N LEU A 179 -2.29 17.72 2.92
CA LEU A 179 -3.05 16.58 2.43
C LEU A 179 -3.25 15.53 3.53
N PRO A 180 -4.32 14.73 3.45
CA PRO A 180 -4.46 13.56 4.30
C PRO A 180 -3.28 12.60 4.10
N ILE A 181 -2.68 12.13 5.21
CA ILE A 181 -1.56 11.19 5.18
C ILE A 181 -2.08 9.77 5.40
N LEU A 182 -1.70 8.86 4.52
CA LEU A 182 -1.96 7.43 4.67
C LEU A 182 -0.64 6.64 4.67
N LEU A 183 -0.60 5.62 5.53
CA LEU A 183 0.48 4.65 5.55
C LEU A 183 0.10 3.48 4.65
N THR A 184 0.52 3.53 3.39
CA THR A 184 0.02 2.63 2.34
C THR A 184 0.81 1.33 2.21
N GLU A 185 1.94 1.23 2.92
CA GLU A 185 2.60 -0.04 3.23
C GLU A 185 3.20 0.03 4.63
N CYS A 186 2.86 -0.96 5.45
CA CYS A 186 3.40 -1.15 6.79
C CYS A 186 3.27 -2.60 7.24
N GLY A 187 3.82 -2.93 8.40
CA GLY A 187 3.82 -4.29 8.92
C GLY A 187 5.03 -5.06 8.40
N GLY A 188 4.87 -5.82 7.33
CA GLY A 188 5.97 -6.59 6.74
C GLY A 188 6.55 -7.66 7.67
N ILE A 189 5.80 -8.06 8.70
CA ILE A 189 6.22 -9.03 9.73
C ILE A 189 6.09 -10.43 9.16
N GLY A 190 7.23 -11.14 9.09
CA GLY A 190 7.29 -12.50 8.58
C GLY A 190 6.86 -13.53 9.61
N PHE A 191 6.33 -14.66 9.15
CA PHE A 191 6.11 -15.83 10.00
C PHE A 191 6.12 -17.11 9.17
N LEU A 192 6.99 -18.06 9.53
CA LEU A 192 7.06 -19.37 8.90
C LEU A 192 6.28 -20.41 9.69
N SER A 193 5.62 -21.32 8.98
CA SER A 193 5.09 -22.53 9.61
C SER A 193 6.23 -23.33 10.28
N PRO A 194 6.00 -23.89 11.47
CA PRO A 194 6.98 -24.76 12.11
C PRO A 194 7.45 -25.87 11.16
N GLY A 195 8.78 -26.04 11.06
CA GLY A 195 9.40 -27.05 10.20
C GLY A 195 9.62 -26.65 8.74
N ASN A 196 9.19 -25.47 8.32
CA ASN A 196 9.51 -24.94 6.98
C ASN A 196 10.93 -24.33 6.97
N THR A 197 11.72 -24.66 5.94
CA THR A 197 13.14 -24.29 5.78
C THR A 197 13.43 -23.53 4.50
N ILE A 198 12.46 -22.79 3.96
CA ILE A 198 12.68 -21.97 2.76
C ILE A 198 13.61 -20.79 3.09
N ASP A 199 14.30 -20.31 2.06
CA ASP A 199 15.01 -19.03 2.13
C ASP A 199 13.98 -17.90 2.12
N ALA A 200 13.57 -17.49 3.33
CA ALA A 200 12.43 -16.63 3.58
C ALA A 200 12.86 -15.17 3.69
N PHE A 201 12.00 -14.28 3.17
CA PHE A 201 12.16 -12.84 3.23
C PHE A 201 10.95 -12.18 3.91
N ALA A 202 11.22 -11.14 4.71
CA ALA A 202 10.23 -10.22 5.24
C ALA A 202 10.84 -8.82 5.39
N TYR A 203 10.02 -7.78 5.39
CA TYR A 203 10.49 -6.39 5.60
C TYR A 203 10.77 -6.07 7.06
N GLY A 204 10.23 -6.84 7.98
CA GLY A 204 10.37 -6.68 9.41
C GLY A 204 10.87 -7.94 10.10
N PRO A 205 10.65 -8.08 11.42
CA PRO A 205 11.06 -9.23 12.18
C PRO A 205 10.38 -10.52 11.70
N ILE A 206 11.03 -11.66 11.96
CA ILE A 206 10.46 -12.99 11.73
C ILE A 206 10.30 -13.67 13.10
N PRO A 207 9.15 -13.49 13.79
CA PRO A 207 8.80 -14.17 15.00
C PRO A 207 8.89 -15.69 14.88
N LYS A 208 9.24 -16.37 15.97
CA LYS A 208 9.36 -17.84 16.01
C LYS A 208 8.11 -18.52 16.51
N THR A 209 7.26 -17.80 17.22
CA THR A 209 6.02 -18.32 17.80
C THR A 209 4.84 -17.46 17.40
N GLU A 210 3.64 -18.04 17.40
CA GLU A 210 2.41 -17.31 17.12
C GLU A 210 2.17 -16.15 18.11
N HIS A 211 2.59 -16.33 19.36
CA HIS A 211 2.48 -15.29 20.40
C HIS A 211 3.41 -14.10 20.11
N GLU A 212 4.66 -14.38 19.68
CA GLU A 212 5.59 -13.33 19.26
C GLU A 212 5.07 -12.58 18.01
N LEU A 213 4.45 -13.31 17.06
CA LEU A 213 3.79 -12.70 15.90
C LEU A 213 2.68 -11.73 16.33
N GLU A 214 1.82 -12.16 17.25
CA GLU A 214 0.74 -11.33 17.78
C GLU A 214 1.28 -10.06 18.44
N ILE A 215 2.32 -10.17 19.27
CA ILE A 215 2.95 -9.02 19.94
C ILE A 215 3.52 -8.06 18.88
N ALA A 216 4.21 -8.56 17.87
CA ALA A 216 4.80 -7.72 16.84
C ALA A 216 3.73 -6.97 16.01
N ILE A 217 2.62 -7.62 15.67
CA ILE A 217 1.49 -6.97 15.00
C ILE A 217 0.87 -5.89 15.90
N LEU A 218 0.61 -6.22 17.18
CA LEU A 218 0.06 -5.30 18.16
C LEU A 218 0.93 -4.06 18.34
N GLU A 219 2.25 -4.20 18.33
CA GLU A 219 3.18 -3.09 18.48
C GLU A 219 3.06 -2.10 17.32
N VAL A 220 3.03 -2.58 16.07
CA VAL A 220 2.86 -1.73 14.88
C VAL A 220 1.51 -1.02 14.91
N ILE A 221 0.42 -1.75 15.16
CA ILE A 221 -0.94 -1.17 15.20
C ILE A 221 -1.05 -0.13 16.31
N SER A 222 -0.49 -0.39 17.49
CA SER A 222 -0.50 0.57 18.60
C SER A 222 0.24 1.88 18.27
N GLN A 223 1.31 1.81 17.47
CA GLN A 223 2.02 3.01 17.02
C GLN A 223 1.21 3.79 15.97
N ILE A 224 0.50 3.08 15.07
CA ILE A 224 -0.41 3.69 14.08
C ILE A 224 -1.56 4.40 14.78
N GLU A 225 -2.20 3.74 15.74
CA GLU A 225 -3.32 4.30 16.52
C GLU A 225 -2.95 5.58 17.29
N ARG A 226 -1.73 5.63 17.84
CA ARG A 226 -1.22 6.82 18.53
C ARG A 226 -0.83 7.98 17.62
N SER A 227 -0.83 7.77 16.30
CA SER A 227 -0.44 8.80 15.35
C SER A 227 -1.61 9.73 15.03
N ASN A 228 -1.52 11.01 15.43
CA ASN A 228 -2.48 12.04 15.05
C ASN A 228 -2.38 12.47 13.58
N LEU A 229 -1.34 12.03 12.89
CA LEU A 229 -1.04 12.42 11.50
C LEU A 229 -1.76 11.51 10.50
N LEU A 230 -1.89 10.22 10.79
CA LEU A 230 -2.43 9.23 9.86
C LEU A 230 -3.96 9.28 9.80
N ARG A 231 -4.50 9.06 8.60
CA ARG A 231 -5.94 8.92 8.33
C ARG A 231 -6.33 7.48 7.98
N GLY A 232 -5.36 6.61 7.79
CA GLY A 232 -5.55 5.20 7.50
C GLY A 232 -4.23 4.50 7.23
N PHE A 233 -4.30 3.18 7.13
CA PHE A 233 -3.15 2.35 6.81
C PHE A 233 -3.55 1.15 5.94
N VAL A 234 -2.57 0.60 5.24
CA VAL A 234 -2.64 -0.67 4.50
C VAL A 234 -1.57 -1.60 5.05
N TRP A 235 -2.00 -2.77 5.51
CA TRP A 235 -1.09 -3.79 6.01
C TRP A 235 -0.47 -4.59 4.87
N THR A 236 0.82 -4.74 4.86
CA THR A 236 1.56 -5.57 3.91
C THR A 236 1.95 -6.88 4.57
N GLN A 237 1.26 -8.02 4.25
CA GLN A 237 0.27 -8.15 3.18
C GLN A 237 -0.81 -9.16 3.53
N LEU A 238 -1.73 -9.45 2.61
CA LEU A 238 -2.83 -10.41 2.84
C LEU A 238 -2.30 -11.84 2.95
N THR A 239 -1.58 -12.32 1.93
CA THR A 239 -1.05 -13.68 1.83
C THR A 239 0.45 -13.69 1.60
N ASP A 240 1.13 -14.75 1.98
CA ASP A 240 2.51 -15.00 1.54
C ASP A 240 2.60 -15.10 0.02
N VAL A 241 3.72 -14.66 -0.54
CA VAL A 241 4.02 -14.72 -1.97
C VAL A 241 5.41 -15.33 -2.17
N GLN A 242 5.46 -16.59 -2.57
CA GLN A 242 6.71 -17.34 -2.72
C GLN A 242 7.56 -17.31 -1.44
N GLN A 243 8.77 -16.74 -1.48
CA GLN A 243 9.68 -16.58 -0.34
C GLN A 243 9.33 -15.38 0.57
N GLU A 244 8.44 -14.50 0.16
CA GLU A 244 7.99 -13.36 0.96
C GLU A 244 6.89 -13.82 1.92
N ILE A 245 7.24 -13.90 3.21
CA ILE A 245 6.45 -14.58 4.24
C ILE A 245 5.74 -13.62 5.22
N ASN A 246 5.45 -12.41 4.80
CA ASN A 246 4.82 -11.37 5.63
C ASN A 246 3.31 -11.22 5.43
N GLY A 247 2.65 -12.22 4.83
CA GLY A 247 1.19 -12.30 4.80
C GLY A 247 0.58 -12.52 6.19
N LEU A 248 -0.64 -12.03 6.42
CA LEU A 248 -1.47 -12.45 7.56
C LEU A 248 -1.99 -13.88 7.39
N LEU A 249 -2.05 -14.32 6.14
CA LEU A 249 -2.41 -15.67 5.73
C LEU A 249 -1.22 -16.33 5.05
N TYR A 250 -1.13 -17.64 5.13
CA TYR A 250 -0.23 -18.42 4.29
C TYR A 250 -0.67 -18.36 2.81
N PHE A 251 0.20 -18.80 1.90
CA PHE A 251 -0.08 -18.83 0.47
C PHE A 251 -1.39 -19.55 0.11
N ASP A 252 -1.74 -20.61 0.86
CA ASP A 252 -2.99 -21.39 0.70
C ASP A 252 -4.22 -20.74 1.39
N ARG A 253 -4.11 -19.50 1.85
CA ARG A 253 -5.15 -18.72 2.55
C ARG A 253 -5.49 -19.23 3.95
N LYS A 254 -4.76 -20.18 4.49
CA LYS A 254 -4.89 -20.50 5.91
C LYS A 254 -4.38 -19.34 6.77
N PRO A 255 -5.11 -18.93 7.79
CA PRO A 255 -4.66 -17.84 8.65
C PRO A 255 -3.48 -18.25 9.54
N LYS A 256 -2.50 -17.36 9.70
CA LYS A 256 -1.36 -17.54 10.61
C LYS A 256 -1.77 -17.37 12.07
N ARG A 257 -2.88 -16.68 12.31
CA ARG A 257 -3.59 -16.53 13.61
C ARG A 257 -5.08 -16.63 13.36
N ALA A 258 -5.86 -16.95 14.37
CA ALA A 258 -7.32 -16.97 14.25
C ALA A 258 -7.84 -15.62 13.72
N LEU A 259 -8.73 -15.64 12.73
CA LEU A 259 -9.22 -14.42 12.07
C LEU A 259 -9.84 -13.42 13.05
N GLU A 260 -10.53 -13.91 14.08
CA GLU A 260 -11.14 -13.08 15.13
C GLU A 260 -10.07 -12.38 16.01
N GLU A 261 -8.92 -12.99 16.21
CA GLU A 261 -7.79 -12.37 16.92
C GLU A 261 -7.16 -11.27 16.07
N ILE A 262 -6.91 -11.55 14.78
CA ILE A 262 -6.44 -10.54 13.85
C ILE A 262 -7.43 -9.36 13.80
N LYS A 263 -8.73 -9.63 13.68
CA LYS A 263 -9.76 -8.62 13.69
C LYS A 263 -9.71 -7.73 14.94
N LYS A 264 -9.62 -8.35 16.12
CA LYS A 264 -9.52 -7.60 17.39
C LYS A 264 -8.34 -6.65 17.41
N ILE A 265 -7.21 -7.04 16.82
CA ILE A 265 -6.03 -6.20 16.73
C ILE A 265 -6.26 -5.06 15.73
N MET A 266 -6.76 -5.37 14.53
CA MET A 266 -6.90 -4.40 13.43
C MET A 266 -8.04 -3.39 13.64
N THR A 267 -9.02 -3.71 14.50
CA THR A 267 -10.21 -2.87 14.74
C THR A 267 -10.30 -2.34 16.17
N ARG A 268 -9.19 -2.25 16.89
CA ARG A 268 -9.17 -1.68 18.26
C ARG A 268 -9.70 -0.24 18.24
N PRO A 269 -10.58 0.14 19.16
CA PRO A 269 -10.94 1.54 19.31
C PRO A 269 -9.72 2.32 19.81
N ASN A 270 -9.52 3.54 19.29
CA ASN A 270 -8.50 4.46 19.77
C ASN A 270 -8.64 4.61 21.30
N ILE A 271 -7.63 4.20 22.05
CA ILE A 271 -7.64 4.21 23.53
C ILE A 271 -7.68 5.64 24.11
N GLU A 272 -7.41 6.66 23.30
CA GLU A 272 -7.43 8.07 23.72
C GLU A 272 -8.79 8.77 23.50
N ALA A 273 -9.83 8.04 23.11
CA ALA A 273 -11.20 8.55 22.98
C ALA A 273 -12.09 8.22 24.20
N LEU A 274 -11.48 7.80 25.31
CA LEU A 274 -12.16 7.57 26.60
C LEU A 274 -11.64 8.54 27.66
#